data_8ce8ea3e9a12a5cc80c2d492fceb5f13
#
_entry.id   8ce8ea3e9a12a5cc80c2d492fceb5f13
#
_cell.length_a   1.000
_cell.length_b   1.000
_cell.length_c   1.000
_cell.angle_alpha   90.00
_cell.angle_beta   90.00
_cell.angle_gamma   90.00
#
_symmetry.space_group_name_H-M   'P 1'
#
loop_
_entity.id
_entity.type
_entity.pdbx_description
1 polymer ?
#
loop_
_entity_poly.entity_id
_entity_poly.type
_entity_poly.pdbx_seq_one_letter_code
_entity_poly.pdbx_strand_id
1 'polypeptide(L)'
;MTNVPASPNVGIVLSVRGSVVDVQFSERLPTVFSVLRAGADEKIVIEVMEQMDQHRVRGIALTATQGLGRGMKVRDTGKPLQVPVGKMIISRTFDVFGHAIDRMPEPTDTEWRSVHRAPPPMADRLTKSEVFETGIKAIDVLVPLEQGGKAGLFGGAGVGKTVLLTEMIHNMIGHQRGMSIFCGIGERCREGQELYSGMKDADVLKDMVMVYGQMNEPPGARFRVGDAALTMAEYFRDDEHRDVLLLVDNIFRFLQAGMEVSGLLGQMPSRLGYQSTMGTELSGLEERIANTHAGAITSIQAVYVPADDLTDPAAEHVFGHLSASIVLSRKRASEGLYPAIDLLQSNSAMATTGIVGERHYALAQEIRKTLAQYEALKDIVAMLGLDQLSPDDRLTVGRARRLERFLTQPFFATEQFSGLKGKQVSVKDALDGCERILRDEFKDYPESALYMIGSIDEAKKPTPQSSPKAKPGDAKPGDGKPADAKPSEAKPDDAKAGETKPGDAKPVDAKPDDAKPVEAKPAQTAPPPPLAQEAVHAA
;
A
#
# COMPACT_ATOMS: atom_id res chain seq x y z
N MET A 1 -22.10 -46.90 -4.45
CA MET A 1 -22.82 -46.23 -3.38
C MET A 1 -23.42 -44.99 -4.01
N THR A 2 -24.70 -44.96 -4.20
CA THR A 2 -25.45 -43.86 -4.81
C THR A 2 -25.41 -42.66 -3.86
N ASN A 3 -24.79 -41.59 -4.32
CA ASN A 3 -24.71 -40.32 -3.62
C ASN A 3 -26.11 -39.69 -3.62
N VAL A 4 -26.92 -39.99 -2.61
CA VAL A 4 -28.17 -39.27 -2.35
C VAL A 4 -27.75 -37.88 -1.91
N PRO A 5 -28.18 -36.78 -2.57
CA PRO A 5 -27.87 -35.45 -2.10
C PRO A 5 -28.43 -35.32 -0.68
N ALA A 6 -27.52 -35.08 0.28
CA ALA A 6 -27.91 -34.86 1.67
C ALA A 6 -28.89 -33.69 1.71
N SER A 7 -29.99 -33.84 2.49
CA SER A 7 -30.93 -32.75 2.72
C SER A 7 -30.18 -31.48 3.14
N PRO A 8 -30.57 -30.29 2.65
CA PRO A 8 -29.89 -29.06 3.00
C PRO A 8 -29.91 -28.85 4.52
N ASN A 9 -28.75 -28.72 5.13
CA ASN A 9 -28.62 -28.44 6.55
C ASN A 9 -29.11 -27.01 6.81
N VAL A 10 -30.24 -26.88 7.50
CA VAL A 10 -30.93 -25.60 7.71
C VAL A 10 -30.95 -25.25 9.19
N GLY A 11 -30.39 -24.10 9.54
CA GLY A 11 -30.46 -23.53 10.87
C GLY A 11 -31.47 -22.38 10.98
N ILE A 12 -31.63 -21.86 12.18
CA ILE A 12 -32.49 -20.74 12.53
C ILE A 12 -31.68 -19.66 13.21
N VAL A 13 -31.82 -18.40 12.78
CA VAL A 13 -31.21 -17.24 13.40
C VAL A 13 -31.72 -17.05 14.82
N LEU A 14 -30.81 -17.05 15.79
CA LEU A 14 -31.12 -16.77 17.19
C LEU A 14 -30.94 -15.31 17.53
N SER A 15 -29.85 -14.69 17.03
CA SER A 15 -29.56 -13.29 17.30
C SER A 15 -28.80 -12.67 16.13
N VAL A 16 -28.99 -11.35 15.93
CA VAL A 16 -28.26 -10.53 14.98
C VAL A 16 -27.77 -9.29 15.73
N ARG A 17 -26.46 -9.06 15.75
CA ARG A 17 -25.82 -7.90 16.39
C ARG A 17 -24.81 -7.28 15.44
N GLY A 18 -25.24 -6.33 14.63
CA GLY A 18 -24.44 -5.82 13.52
C GLY A 18 -24.09 -6.94 12.55
N SER A 19 -22.80 -7.19 12.35
CA SER A 19 -22.32 -8.28 11.49
C SER A 19 -22.24 -9.64 12.19
N VAL A 20 -22.45 -9.73 13.52
CA VAL A 20 -22.45 -11.01 14.24
C VAL A 20 -23.80 -11.66 14.23
N VAL A 21 -23.87 -12.91 13.82
CA VAL A 21 -25.08 -13.72 13.72
C VAL A 21 -24.90 -15.03 14.47
N ASP A 22 -25.76 -15.29 15.46
CA ASP A 22 -25.84 -16.58 16.14
C ASP A 22 -26.95 -17.43 15.49
N VAL A 23 -26.61 -18.65 15.09
CA VAL A 23 -27.50 -19.58 14.38
C VAL A 23 -27.54 -20.90 15.09
N GLN A 24 -28.76 -21.47 15.23
CA GLN A 24 -28.98 -22.79 15.80
C GLN A 24 -29.25 -23.81 14.67
N PHE A 25 -28.56 -24.95 14.78
CA PHE A 25 -28.75 -26.11 13.93
C PHE A 25 -29.21 -27.30 14.77
N SER A 26 -30.23 -28.04 14.31
CA SER A 26 -30.78 -29.21 15.02
C SER A 26 -30.20 -30.54 14.54
N GLU A 27 -29.76 -30.63 13.28
CA GLU A 27 -29.31 -31.89 12.69
C GLU A 27 -27.79 -32.04 12.72
N ARG A 28 -27.07 -31.09 12.09
CA ARG A 28 -25.63 -31.11 11.98
C ARG A 28 -25.05 -29.73 12.20
N LEU A 29 -24.07 -29.63 13.05
CA LEU A 29 -23.33 -28.37 13.28
C LEU A 29 -22.40 -28.06 12.10
N PRO A 30 -22.50 -26.86 11.48
CA PRO A 30 -21.56 -26.43 10.45
C PRO A 30 -20.12 -26.39 10.97
N THR A 31 -19.17 -26.70 10.12
CA THR A 31 -17.74 -26.58 10.45
C THR A 31 -17.32 -25.10 10.50
N VAL A 32 -16.27 -24.81 11.25
CA VAL A 32 -15.64 -23.48 11.23
C VAL A 32 -15.21 -23.14 9.80
N PHE A 33 -15.40 -21.89 9.41
CA PHE A 33 -15.25 -21.33 8.06
C PHE A 33 -16.29 -21.80 7.02
N SER A 34 -17.28 -22.63 7.40
CA SER A 34 -18.40 -22.91 6.49
C SER A 34 -19.20 -21.63 6.20
N VAL A 35 -19.58 -21.46 4.95
CA VAL A 35 -20.42 -20.33 4.51
C VAL A 35 -21.89 -20.69 4.67
N LEU A 36 -22.60 -19.82 5.38
CA LEU A 36 -24.05 -19.87 5.53
C LEU A 36 -24.71 -18.82 4.63
N ARG A 37 -25.84 -19.16 4.05
CA ARG A 37 -26.66 -18.27 3.22
C ARG A 37 -27.99 -17.99 3.91
N ALA A 38 -28.38 -16.70 3.96
CA ALA A 38 -29.59 -16.24 4.63
C ALA A 38 -30.28 -15.12 3.83
N GLY A 39 -31.50 -14.76 4.27
CA GLY A 39 -32.34 -13.77 3.60
C GLY A 39 -33.23 -14.36 2.52
N ALA A 40 -34.14 -13.56 1.96
CA ALA A 40 -35.16 -14.02 0.99
C ALA A 40 -34.51 -14.60 -0.29
N ASP A 41 -33.41 -14.00 -0.73
CA ASP A 41 -32.69 -14.38 -1.97
C ASP A 41 -31.37 -15.09 -1.69
N GLU A 42 -31.13 -15.55 -0.45
CA GLU A 42 -29.84 -16.12 0.00
C GLU A 42 -28.63 -15.19 -0.23
N LYS A 43 -28.84 -13.87 -0.29
CA LYS A 43 -27.79 -12.87 -0.55
C LYS A 43 -26.96 -12.53 0.67
N ILE A 44 -27.46 -12.82 1.87
CA ILE A 44 -26.72 -12.58 3.11
C ILE A 44 -25.76 -13.74 3.31
N VAL A 45 -24.48 -13.45 3.27
CA VAL A 45 -23.36 -14.39 3.39
C VAL A 45 -22.78 -14.28 4.78
N ILE A 46 -22.71 -15.38 5.51
CA ILE A 46 -22.20 -15.44 6.88
C ILE A 46 -21.13 -16.54 6.93
N GLU A 47 -19.96 -16.24 7.45
CA GLU A 47 -18.91 -17.22 7.69
C GLU A 47 -18.94 -17.66 9.15
N VAL A 48 -18.93 -18.96 9.39
CA VAL A 48 -18.89 -19.53 10.74
C VAL A 48 -17.51 -19.31 11.34
N MET A 49 -17.46 -18.59 12.46
CA MET A 49 -16.21 -18.30 13.17
C MET A 49 -16.00 -19.18 14.39
N GLU A 50 -17.08 -19.59 15.04
CA GLU A 50 -17.03 -20.30 16.30
C GLU A 50 -18.21 -21.28 16.45
N GLN A 51 -17.94 -22.46 17.00
CA GLN A 51 -18.95 -23.39 17.47
C GLN A 51 -19.14 -23.17 18.98
N MET A 52 -20.24 -22.53 19.36
CA MET A 52 -20.50 -22.13 20.75
C MET A 52 -20.86 -23.30 21.65
N ASP A 53 -21.64 -24.25 21.11
CA ASP A 53 -22.05 -25.49 21.77
C ASP A 53 -22.49 -26.54 20.72
N GLN A 54 -23.10 -27.63 21.14
CA GLN A 54 -23.51 -28.75 20.27
C GLN A 54 -24.56 -28.37 19.19
N HIS A 55 -25.18 -27.22 19.31
CA HIS A 55 -26.29 -26.82 18.42
C HIS A 55 -26.14 -25.39 17.88
N ARG A 56 -25.22 -24.60 18.40
CA ARG A 56 -25.09 -23.17 18.04
C ARG A 56 -23.74 -22.84 17.48
N VAL A 57 -23.78 -22.07 16.40
CA VAL A 57 -22.60 -21.45 15.82
C VAL A 57 -22.75 -19.93 15.87
N ARG A 58 -21.61 -19.26 15.95
CA ARG A 58 -21.47 -17.82 15.77
C ARG A 58 -20.72 -17.55 14.50
N GLY A 59 -21.30 -16.72 13.65
CA GLY A 59 -20.69 -16.31 12.40
C GLY A 59 -20.57 -14.80 12.29
N ILE A 60 -19.69 -14.38 11.39
CA ILE A 60 -19.55 -13.00 10.95
C ILE A 60 -20.15 -12.84 9.55
N ALA A 61 -21.02 -11.86 9.37
CA ALA A 61 -21.57 -11.57 8.06
C ALA A 61 -20.53 -10.86 7.19
N LEU A 62 -20.33 -11.39 5.99
CA LEU A 62 -19.49 -10.83 4.95
C LEU A 62 -20.25 -9.82 4.08
N THR A 63 -21.56 -9.79 4.18
CA THR A 63 -22.47 -8.84 3.54
C THR A 63 -23.27 -8.06 4.57
N ALA A 64 -23.95 -7.00 4.15
CA ALA A 64 -24.86 -6.28 5.04
C ALA A 64 -25.98 -7.22 5.57
N THR A 65 -26.26 -7.15 6.87
CA THR A 65 -27.27 -7.97 7.56
C THR A 65 -28.67 -7.35 7.52
N GLN A 66 -28.86 -6.31 6.73
CA GLN A 66 -30.12 -5.61 6.64
C GLN A 66 -31.24 -6.55 6.16
N GLY A 67 -32.35 -6.59 6.90
CA GLY A 67 -33.45 -7.51 6.63
C GLY A 67 -33.33 -8.91 7.26
N LEU A 68 -32.17 -9.22 7.90
CA LEU A 68 -32.04 -10.46 8.66
C LEU A 68 -32.62 -10.32 10.06
N GLY A 69 -33.53 -11.23 10.42
CA GLY A 69 -34.23 -11.25 11.70
C GLY A 69 -34.16 -12.59 12.42
N ARG A 70 -34.47 -12.57 13.72
CA ARG A 70 -34.60 -13.81 14.53
C ARG A 70 -35.67 -14.70 13.96
N GLY A 71 -35.47 -16.02 14.01
CA GLY A 71 -36.40 -17.02 13.51
C GLY A 71 -36.28 -17.28 11.99
N MET A 72 -35.51 -16.48 11.27
CA MET A 72 -35.26 -16.70 9.83
C MET A 72 -34.40 -17.94 9.60
N LYS A 73 -34.67 -18.62 8.49
CA LYS A 73 -33.88 -19.79 8.07
C LYS A 73 -32.54 -19.39 7.49
N VAL A 74 -31.54 -20.20 7.77
CA VAL A 74 -30.17 -20.07 7.26
C VAL A 74 -29.73 -21.41 6.71
N ARG A 75 -29.25 -21.43 5.48
CA ARG A 75 -28.77 -22.65 4.83
C ARG A 75 -27.25 -22.74 4.94
N ASP A 76 -26.78 -23.86 5.47
CA ASP A 76 -25.36 -24.21 5.43
C ASP A 76 -25.00 -24.72 4.02
N THR A 77 -23.98 -24.12 3.41
CA THR A 77 -23.49 -24.56 2.10
C THR A 77 -22.60 -25.80 2.18
N GLY A 78 -22.12 -26.14 3.39
CA GLY A 78 -21.16 -27.21 3.63
C GLY A 78 -19.77 -26.95 3.03
N LYS A 79 -19.51 -25.72 2.58
CA LYS A 79 -18.24 -25.31 1.95
C LYS A 79 -17.75 -24.01 2.56
N PRO A 80 -16.42 -23.81 2.64
CA PRO A 80 -15.85 -22.51 2.98
C PRO A 80 -16.08 -21.49 1.86
N LEU A 81 -15.69 -20.24 2.12
CA LEU A 81 -15.64 -19.20 1.08
C LEU A 81 -14.70 -19.63 -0.05
N GLN A 82 -15.16 -19.51 -1.28
CA GLN A 82 -14.45 -19.91 -2.48
C GLN A 82 -14.38 -18.74 -3.46
N VAL A 83 -13.34 -18.72 -4.29
CA VAL A 83 -13.15 -17.77 -5.39
C VAL A 83 -12.80 -18.49 -6.68
N PRO A 84 -13.16 -17.91 -7.84
CA PRO A 84 -12.80 -18.48 -9.13
C PRO A 84 -11.30 -18.36 -9.38
N VAL A 85 -10.74 -19.40 -9.96
CA VAL A 85 -9.34 -19.43 -10.43
C VAL A 85 -9.29 -19.93 -11.87
N GLY A 86 -8.22 -19.64 -12.59
CA GLY A 86 -8.07 -20.03 -13.98
C GLY A 86 -7.68 -18.85 -14.87
N LYS A 87 -7.35 -19.15 -16.14
CA LYS A 87 -6.98 -18.10 -17.11
C LYS A 87 -8.11 -17.11 -17.42
N MET A 88 -9.35 -17.53 -17.21
CA MET A 88 -10.53 -16.72 -17.51
C MET A 88 -10.75 -15.55 -16.53
N ILE A 89 -10.01 -15.51 -15.41
CA ILE A 89 -10.06 -14.38 -14.48
C ILE A 89 -9.11 -13.25 -14.86
N ILE A 90 -8.21 -13.46 -15.82
CA ILE A 90 -7.26 -12.42 -16.28
C ILE A 90 -8.03 -11.26 -16.90
N SER A 91 -7.57 -10.05 -16.70
CA SER A 91 -8.21 -8.78 -17.13
C SER A 91 -9.52 -8.47 -16.43
N ARG A 92 -9.85 -9.16 -15.32
CA ARG A 92 -11.12 -9.03 -14.64
C ARG A 92 -10.95 -8.40 -13.25
N THR A 93 -12.06 -7.88 -12.75
CA THR A 93 -12.14 -7.28 -11.41
C THR A 93 -13.24 -7.98 -10.60
N PHE A 94 -12.89 -8.40 -9.39
CA PHE A 94 -13.74 -9.22 -8.53
C PHE A 94 -13.97 -8.58 -7.16
N ASP A 95 -15.09 -8.96 -6.53
CA ASP A 95 -15.31 -8.78 -5.10
C ASP A 95 -14.72 -9.95 -4.29
N VAL A 96 -14.89 -9.90 -2.95
CA VAL A 96 -14.42 -10.94 -2.03
C VAL A 96 -15.07 -12.32 -2.28
N PHE A 97 -16.24 -12.37 -2.92
CA PHE A 97 -16.98 -13.60 -3.24
C PHE A 97 -16.58 -14.17 -4.60
N GLY A 98 -15.68 -13.52 -5.32
CA GLY A 98 -15.32 -13.88 -6.68
C GLY A 98 -16.36 -13.52 -7.74
N HIS A 99 -17.32 -12.63 -7.42
CA HIS A 99 -18.23 -12.08 -8.40
C HIS A 99 -17.57 -10.95 -9.18
N ALA A 100 -17.76 -10.93 -10.49
CA ALA A 100 -17.20 -9.89 -11.34
C ALA A 100 -17.92 -8.54 -11.12
N ILE A 101 -17.14 -7.49 -10.82
CA ILE A 101 -17.65 -6.12 -10.59
C ILE A 101 -17.28 -5.15 -11.71
N ASP A 102 -16.67 -5.63 -12.78
CA ASP A 102 -16.25 -4.87 -13.96
C ASP A 102 -17.36 -4.65 -15.00
N ARG A 103 -18.61 -5.05 -14.70
CA ARG A 103 -19.78 -5.00 -15.57
C ARG A 103 -19.69 -5.92 -16.81
N MET A 104 -18.73 -6.81 -16.87
CA MET A 104 -18.64 -7.85 -17.88
C MET A 104 -19.37 -9.12 -17.40
N PRO A 105 -19.78 -10.03 -18.30
CA PRO A 105 -20.37 -11.32 -17.89
C PRO A 105 -19.43 -12.08 -16.96
N GLU A 106 -20.02 -12.85 -16.03
CA GLU A 106 -19.24 -13.75 -15.15
C GLU A 106 -18.36 -14.68 -16.00
N PRO A 107 -17.12 -14.92 -15.59
CA PRO A 107 -16.25 -15.83 -16.30
C PRO A 107 -16.81 -17.24 -16.24
N THR A 108 -16.91 -17.91 -17.38
CA THR A 108 -17.32 -19.30 -17.51
C THR A 108 -16.08 -20.20 -17.52
N ASP A 109 -16.27 -21.48 -17.18
CA ASP A 109 -15.20 -22.48 -17.17
C ASP A 109 -14.07 -22.15 -16.17
N THR A 110 -14.47 -21.75 -14.97
CA THR A 110 -13.55 -21.46 -13.85
C THR A 110 -13.62 -22.56 -12.81
N GLU A 111 -12.48 -22.92 -12.25
CA GLU A 111 -12.40 -23.72 -11.02
C GLU A 111 -12.64 -22.80 -9.81
N TRP A 112 -13.30 -23.34 -8.77
CA TRP A 112 -13.53 -22.60 -7.52
C TRP A 112 -12.69 -23.19 -6.40
N ARG A 113 -11.84 -22.38 -5.78
CA ARG A 113 -10.94 -22.80 -4.70
C ARG A 113 -11.25 -22.07 -3.41
N SER A 114 -11.07 -22.79 -2.29
CA SER A 114 -11.22 -22.23 -0.95
C SER A 114 -10.20 -21.11 -0.72
N VAL A 115 -10.64 -20.02 -0.09
CA VAL A 115 -9.76 -18.93 0.35
C VAL A 115 -8.90 -19.34 1.56
N HIS A 116 -9.38 -20.34 2.34
CA HIS A 116 -8.65 -20.90 3.48
C HIS A 116 -7.70 -21.98 3.01
N ARG A 117 -6.46 -21.58 2.74
CA ARG A 117 -5.37 -22.49 2.32
C ARG A 117 -4.21 -22.38 3.30
N ALA A 118 -3.53 -23.51 3.50
CA ALA A 118 -2.29 -23.54 4.28
C ALA A 118 -1.14 -22.92 3.46
N PRO A 119 -0.15 -22.31 4.12
CA PRO A 119 1.10 -21.90 3.48
C PRO A 119 1.80 -23.06 2.79
N PRO A 120 2.61 -22.81 1.75
CA PRO A 120 3.42 -23.85 1.12
C PRO A 120 4.29 -24.58 2.14
N PRO A 121 4.39 -25.93 2.07
CA PRO A 121 5.28 -26.70 2.95
C PRO A 121 6.73 -26.22 2.82
N MET A 122 7.52 -26.38 3.88
CA MET A 122 8.94 -25.98 3.87
C MET A 122 9.74 -26.71 2.77
N ALA A 123 9.35 -27.93 2.43
CA ALA A 123 10.01 -28.71 1.38
C ALA A 123 9.83 -28.13 -0.03
N ASP A 124 8.75 -27.36 -0.26
CA ASP A 124 8.44 -26.78 -1.56
C ASP A 124 8.99 -25.37 -1.71
N ARG A 125 9.47 -24.76 -0.61
CA ARG A 125 10.06 -23.42 -0.61
C ARG A 125 11.48 -23.43 -1.13
N LEU A 126 11.80 -22.47 -2.01
CA LEU A 126 13.16 -22.20 -2.41
C LEU A 126 13.86 -21.35 -1.35
N THR A 127 15.06 -21.79 -0.92
CA THR A 127 15.90 -21.07 0.03
C THR A 127 16.86 -20.09 -0.65
N LYS A 128 16.96 -20.13 -1.98
CA LYS A 128 17.83 -19.23 -2.74
C LYS A 128 17.15 -17.88 -2.89
N SER A 129 17.76 -16.86 -2.31
CA SER A 129 17.32 -15.49 -2.50
C SER A 129 17.85 -14.95 -3.84
N GLU A 130 16.93 -14.56 -4.72
CA GLU A 130 17.20 -13.90 -6.00
C GLU A 130 16.64 -12.47 -5.96
N VAL A 131 17.32 -11.55 -6.68
CA VAL A 131 16.88 -10.16 -6.74
C VAL A 131 15.75 -10.02 -7.76
N PHE A 132 14.67 -9.39 -7.35
CA PHE A 132 13.57 -8.97 -8.23
C PHE A 132 13.90 -7.57 -8.78
N GLU A 133 14.20 -7.47 -10.08
CA GLU A 133 14.49 -6.20 -10.74
C GLU A 133 13.19 -5.43 -11.03
N THR A 134 13.09 -4.21 -10.50
CA THR A 134 11.91 -3.36 -10.69
C THR A 134 12.02 -2.46 -11.91
N GLY A 135 13.22 -2.26 -12.46
CA GLY A 135 13.50 -1.30 -13.52
C GLY A 135 13.47 0.16 -13.05
N ILE A 136 13.43 0.38 -11.73
CA ILE A 136 13.43 1.70 -11.07
C ILE A 136 14.77 1.91 -10.37
N LYS A 137 15.60 2.82 -10.90
CA LYS A 137 16.98 3.05 -10.42
C LYS A 137 17.11 3.17 -8.91
N ALA A 138 16.26 4.00 -8.29
CA ALA A 138 16.33 4.27 -6.85
C ALA A 138 16.10 3.02 -6.00
N ILE A 139 15.20 2.13 -6.45
CA ILE A 139 14.90 0.86 -5.78
C ILE A 139 16.01 -0.14 -6.05
N ASP A 140 16.29 -0.41 -7.31
CA ASP A 140 17.19 -1.48 -7.71
C ASP A 140 18.63 -1.25 -7.22
N VAL A 141 19.07 0.01 -7.09
CA VAL A 141 20.42 0.35 -6.59
C VAL A 141 20.52 0.27 -5.06
N LEU A 142 19.53 0.82 -4.32
CA LEU A 142 19.64 1.01 -2.87
C LEU A 142 18.74 0.11 -2.03
N VAL A 143 17.64 -0.39 -2.60
CA VAL A 143 16.63 -1.18 -1.91
C VAL A 143 16.25 -2.40 -2.76
N PRO A 144 17.22 -3.23 -3.20
CA PRO A 144 16.90 -4.39 -4.06
C PRO A 144 15.85 -5.27 -3.42
N LEU A 145 14.84 -5.68 -4.20
CA LEU A 145 13.74 -6.50 -3.72
C LEU A 145 14.06 -7.98 -3.87
N GLU A 146 13.46 -8.81 -3.04
CA GLU A 146 13.58 -10.26 -3.08
C GLU A 146 12.47 -10.87 -3.95
N GLN A 147 12.83 -11.75 -4.87
CA GLN A 147 11.87 -12.56 -5.62
C GLN A 147 11.22 -13.57 -4.67
N GLY A 148 9.88 -13.54 -4.61
CA GLY A 148 9.13 -14.31 -3.62
C GLY A 148 9.15 -13.72 -2.22
N GLY A 149 9.75 -12.52 -2.07
CA GLY A 149 9.79 -11.75 -0.83
C GLY A 149 8.63 -10.75 -0.70
N LYS A 150 8.70 -9.96 0.37
CA LYS A 150 7.67 -9.00 0.75
C LYS A 150 8.31 -7.63 0.96
N ALA A 151 7.86 -6.64 0.21
CA ALA A 151 8.32 -5.27 0.34
C ALA A 151 7.21 -4.37 0.88
N GLY A 152 7.49 -3.61 1.92
CA GLY A 152 6.58 -2.59 2.44
C GLY A 152 6.79 -1.25 1.75
N LEU A 153 5.71 -0.61 1.31
CA LEU A 153 5.70 0.74 0.74
C LEU A 153 5.09 1.70 1.76
N PHE A 154 5.95 2.45 2.43
CA PHE A 154 5.59 3.39 3.49
C PHE A 154 5.46 4.81 2.94
N GLY A 155 4.51 5.58 3.45
CA GLY A 155 4.38 6.98 3.08
C GLY A 155 2.97 7.52 3.30
N GLY A 156 2.87 8.83 3.45
CA GLY A 156 1.61 9.54 3.60
C GLY A 156 0.76 9.56 2.31
N ALA A 157 -0.39 10.22 2.37
CA ALA A 157 -1.21 10.45 1.19
C ALA A 157 -0.52 11.44 0.22
N GLY A 158 -0.69 11.23 -1.09
CA GLY A 158 -0.24 12.16 -2.14
C GLY A 158 1.26 12.13 -2.45
N VAL A 159 2.04 11.16 -1.95
CA VAL A 159 3.47 11.05 -2.25
C VAL A 159 3.79 10.17 -3.47
N GLY A 160 2.76 9.65 -4.16
CA GLY A 160 2.93 8.87 -5.39
C GLY A 160 2.97 7.34 -5.19
N LYS A 161 2.40 6.80 -4.10
CA LYS A 161 2.32 5.34 -3.88
C LYS A 161 1.68 4.61 -5.07
N THR A 162 0.49 5.01 -5.45
CA THR A 162 -0.27 4.42 -6.58
C THR A 162 0.51 4.50 -7.88
N VAL A 163 1.15 5.65 -8.16
CA VAL A 163 1.97 5.83 -9.36
C VAL A 163 3.15 4.86 -9.39
N LEU A 164 3.82 4.68 -8.26
CA LEU A 164 4.94 3.74 -8.14
C LEU A 164 4.47 2.28 -8.34
N LEU A 165 3.32 1.90 -7.76
CA LEU A 165 2.72 0.58 -7.95
C LEU A 165 2.36 0.33 -9.42
N THR A 166 1.75 1.30 -10.09
CA THR A 166 1.41 1.21 -11.53
C THR A 166 2.66 1.02 -12.39
N GLU A 167 3.72 1.74 -12.09
CA GLU A 167 4.99 1.63 -12.81
C GLU A 167 5.64 0.25 -12.62
N MET A 168 5.59 -0.30 -11.40
CA MET A 168 6.11 -1.65 -11.13
C MET A 168 5.33 -2.73 -11.90
N ILE A 169 4.00 -2.61 -11.97
CA ILE A 169 3.17 -3.51 -12.79
C ILE A 169 3.59 -3.42 -14.26
N HIS A 170 3.69 -2.20 -14.78
CA HIS A 170 4.07 -1.98 -16.17
C HIS A 170 5.43 -2.62 -16.50
N ASN A 171 6.42 -2.41 -15.63
CA ASN A 171 7.78 -2.93 -15.83
C ASN A 171 7.83 -4.46 -15.74
N MET A 172 7.05 -5.07 -14.84
CA MET A 172 6.99 -6.53 -14.72
C MET A 172 6.41 -7.20 -15.96
N ILE A 173 5.32 -6.66 -16.51
CA ILE A 173 4.67 -7.19 -17.71
C ILE A 173 5.66 -7.18 -18.89
N GLY A 174 6.48 -6.14 -19.02
CA GLY A 174 7.45 -5.99 -20.11
C GLY A 174 8.60 -7.01 -20.09
N HIS A 175 9.02 -7.48 -18.93
CA HIS A 175 10.27 -8.24 -18.79
C HIS A 175 10.14 -9.73 -18.47
N GLN A 176 9.15 -10.15 -17.68
CA GLN A 176 9.19 -11.49 -17.08
C GLN A 176 8.03 -12.41 -17.47
N ARG A 177 7.12 -12.04 -18.38
CA ARG A 177 5.86 -12.76 -18.64
C ARG A 177 5.11 -13.08 -17.34
N GLY A 178 5.31 -12.26 -16.31
CA GLY A 178 4.70 -12.38 -15.02
C GLY A 178 3.20 -12.07 -15.06
N MET A 179 2.53 -12.36 -13.97
CA MET A 179 1.13 -12.02 -13.73
C MET A 179 1.05 -11.05 -12.58
N SER A 180 0.20 -10.05 -12.66
CA SER A 180 0.00 -9.11 -11.55
C SER A 180 -1.38 -9.31 -10.93
N ILE A 181 -1.45 -9.29 -9.60
CA ILE A 181 -2.71 -9.29 -8.87
C ILE A 181 -2.74 -8.09 -7.93
N PHE A 182 -3.78 -7.30 -8.04
CA PHE A 182 -4.03 -6.18 -7.15
C PHE A 182 -5.11 -6.55 -6.13
N CYS A 183 -4.81 -6.36 -4.86
CA CYS A 183 -5.71 -6.57 -3.74
C CYS A 183 -5.98 -5.24 -3.03
N GLY A 184 -7.17 -4.67 -3.22
CA GLY A 184 -7.64 -3.46 -2.54
C GLY A 184 -8.36 -3.81 -1.25
N ILE A 185 -7.73 -3.58 -0.09
CA ILE A 185 -8.29 -3.86 1.23
C ILE A 185 -8.76 -2.58 1.90
N GLY A 186 -10.05 -2.40 2.06
CA GLY A 186 -10.63 -1.24 2.73
C GLY A 186 -10.38 0.09 1.99
N GLU A 187 -10.17 0.03 0.68
CA GLU A 187 -9.96 1.21 -0.15
C GLU A 187 -11.26 1.95 -0.43
N ARG A 188 -11.16 3.24 -0.67
CA ARG A 188 -12.31 4.06 -1.07
C ARG A 188 -12.71 3.72 -2.49
N CYS A 189 -14.02 3.65 -2.75
CA CYS A 189 -14.56 3.36 -4.09
C CYS A 189 -13.99 4.29 -5.16
N ARG A 190 -13.75 5.57 -4.82
CA ARG A 190 -13.17 6.54 -5.75
C ARG A 190 -11.71 6.22 -6.09
N GLU A 191 -10.88 5.90 -5.08
CA GLU A 191 -9.47 5.54 -5.27
C GLU A 191 -9.33 4.25 -6.08
N GLY A 192 -10.19 3.24 -5.79
CA GLY A 192 -10.27 2.02 -6.58
C GLY A 192 -10.67 2.26 -8.04
N GLN A 193 -11.61 3.18 -8.30
CA GLN A 193 -12.01 3.53 -9.66
C GLN A 193 -10.91 4.32 -10.41
N GLU A 194 -10.23 5.23 -9.73
CA GLU A 194 -9.09 6.00 -10.28
C GLU A 194 -7.95 5.03 -10.65
N LEU A 195 -7.65 4.05 -9.78
CA LEU A 195 -6.65 3.02 -10.04
C LEU A 195 -7.04 2.15 -11.25
N TYR A 196 -8.28 1.65 -11.28
CA TYR A 196 -8.78 0.85 -12.41
C TYR A 196 -8.65 1.62 -13.74
N SER A 197 -9.05 2.90 -13.76
CA SER A 197 -8.92 3.74 -14.94
C SER A 197 -7.46 3.94 -15.33
N GLY A 198 -6.58 4.23 -14.37
CA GLY A 198 -5.14 4.38 -14.60
C GLY A 198 -4.50 3.12 -15.17
N MET A 199 -4.86 1.93 -14.65
CA MET A 199 -4.37 0.65 -15.18
C MET A 199 -4.88 0.38 -16.60
N LYS A 200 -6.12 0.76 -16.88
CA LYS A 200 -6.71 0.66 -18.21
C LYS A 200 -6.02 1.58 -19.22
N ASP A 201 -5.78 2.84 -18.83
CA ASP A 201 -5.13 3.84 -19.68
C ASP A 201 -3.64 3.50 -19.93
N ALA A 202 -3.00 2.82 -18.98
CA ALA A 202 -1.63 2.30 -19.12
C ALA A 202 -1.55 0.97 -19.89
N ASP A 203 -2.68 0.40 -20.36
CA ASP A 203 -2.78 -0.90 -21.08
C ASP A 203 -2.20 -2.10 -20.28
N VAL A 204 -2.25 -2.04 -18.95
CA VAL A 204 -1.72 -3.12 -18.08
C VAL A 204 -2.79 -4.08 -17.58
N LEU A 205 -4.09 -3.74 -17.69
CA LEU A 205 -5.21 -4.59 -17.26
C LEU A 205 -5.22 -5.98 -17.90
N LYS A 206 -4.71 -6.11 -19.12
CA LYS A 206 -4.71 -7.37 -19.90
C LYS A 206 -3.92 -8.50 -19.24
N ASP A 207 -2.98 -8.17 -18.35
CA ASP A 207 -2.08 -9.12 -17.69
C ASP A 207 -2.23 -9.06 -16.16
N MET A 208 -3.39 -8.61 -15.66
CA MET A 208 -3.63 -8.53 -14.22
C MET A 208 -5.04 -8.97 -13.82
N VAL A 209 -5.21 -9.25 -12.52
CA VAL A 209 -6.49 -9.45 -11.84
C VAL A 209 -6.61 -8.42 -10.73
N MET A 210 -7.78 -7.86 -10.53
CA MET A 210 -8.04 -6.95 -9.41
C MET A 210 -9.09 -7.56 -8.48
N VAL A 211 -8.85 -7.49 -7.17
CA VAL A 211 -9.79 -7.99 -6.14
C VAL A 211 -9.99 -6.90 -5.11
N TYR A 212 -11.24 -6.55 -4.84
CA TYR A 212 -11.58 -5.45 -3.93
C TYR A 212 -12.45 -5.90 -2.77
N GLY A 213 -12.07 -5.47 -1.56
CA GLY A 213 -12.94 -5.37 -0.38
C GLY A 213 -13.00 -3.90 0.02
N GLN A 214 -14.04 -3.19 -0.44
CA GLN A 214 -14.13 -1.74 -0.31
C GLN A 214 -14.41 -1.28 1.12
N MET A 215 -14.11 -0.02 1.43
CA MET A 215 -14.25 0.57 2.77
C MET A 215 -15.70 0.51 3.32
N ASN A 216 -16.70 0.56 2.44
CA ASN A 216 -18.13 0.49 2.80
C ASN A 216 -18.62 -0.93 3.05
N GLU A 217 -17.82 -1.95 2.76
CA GLU A 217 -18.19 -3.34 3.01
C GLU A 217 -17.99 -3.72 4.49
N PRO A 218 -18.73 -4.74 4.97
CA PRO A 218 -18.59 -5.23 6.33
C PRO A 218 -17.14 -5.66 6.66
N PRO A 219 -16.74 -5.60 7.94
CA PRO A 219 -15.37 -5.96 8.33
C PRO A 219 -14.99 -7.40 7.96
N GLY A 220 -15.96 -8.33 7.96
CA GLY A 220 -15.70 -9.70 7.52
C GLY A 220 -15.25 -9.80 6.06
N ALA A 221 -15.86 -9.03 5.14
CA ALA A 221 -15.45 -8.99 3.73
C ALA A 221 -14.05 -8.39 3.59
N ARG A 222 -13.78 -7.26 4.24
CA ARG A 222 -12.46 -6.61 4.23
C ARG A 222 -11.36 -7.49 4.82
N PHE A 223 -11.71 -8.35 5.76
CA PHE A 223 -10.77 -9.30 6.38
C PHE A 223 -10.46 -10.50 5.48
N ARG A 224 -11.37 -10.91 4.57
CA ARG A 224 -11.21 -12.06 3.69
C ARG A 224 -10.69 -11.74 2.29
N VAL A 225 -10.72 -10.49 1.87
CA VAL A 225 -10.31 -10.11 0.50
C VAL A 225 -8.84 -10.41 0.22
N GLY A 226 -7.95 -10.28 1.23
CA GLY A 226 -6.54 -10.68 1.12
C GLY A 226 -6.37 -12.18 0.83
N ASP A 227 -7.13 -13.02 1.54
CA ASP A 227 -7.15 -14.47 1.32
C ASP A 227 -7.68 -14.82 -0.08
N ALA A 228 -8.70 -14.10 -0.55
CA ALA A 228 -9.27 -14.25 -1.89
C ALA A 228 -8.25 -13.95 -2.99
N ALA A 229 -7.59 -12.81 -2.91
CA ALA A 229 -6.55 -12.40 -3.86
C ALA A 229 -5.35 -13.37 -3.86
N LEU A 230 -4.91 -13.80 -2.67
CA LEU A 230 -3.84 -14.80 -2.55
C LEU A 230 -4.21 -16.14 -3.18
N THR A 231 -5.45 -16.60 -3.02
CA THR A 231 -5.90 -17.87 -3.63
C THR A 231 -5.85 -17.80 -5.15
N MET A 232 -6.19 -16.65 -5.74
CA MET A 232 -6.04 -16.42 -7.17
C MET A 232 -4.56 -16.37 -7.59
N ALA A 233 -3.70 -15.73 -6.77
CA ALA A 233 -2.25 -15.67 -7.02
C ALA A 233 -1.59 -17.04 -6.97
N GLU A 234 -1.96 -17.86 -6.00
CA GLU A 234 -1.45 -19.23 -5.84
C GLU A 234 -1.77 -20.12 -7.03
N TYR A 235 -2.92 -19.96 -7.69
CA TYR A 235 -3.22 -20.68 -8.91
C TYR A 235 -2.19 -20.39 -10.01
N PHE A 236 -1.84 -19.13 -10.24
CA PHE A 236 -0.85 -18.80 -11.26
C PHE A 236 0.55 -19.26 -10.90
N ARG A 237 0.92 -19.23 -9.62
CA ARG A 237 2.20 -19.77 -9.15
C ARG A 237 2.27 -21.29 -9.25
N ASP A 238 1.27 -21.99 -8.70
CA ASP A 238 1.32 -23.43 -8.45
C ASP A 238 0.95 -24.25 -9.70
N ASP A 239 -0.08 -23.82 -10.45
CA ASP A 239 -0.63 -24.58 -11.58
C ASP A 239 -0.12 -24.07 -12.94
N GLU A 240 0.05 -22.74 -13.08
CA GLU A 240 0.53 -22.13 -14.33
C GLU A 240 2.06 -21.93 -14.34
N HIS A 241 2.73 -22.16 -13.21
CA HIS A 241 4.18 -21.97 -13.03
C HIS A 241 4.66 -20.60 -13.49
N ARG A 242 3.94 -19.57 -13.09
CA ARG A 242 4.24 -18.17 -13.40
C ARG A 242 4.65 -17.42 -12.15
N ASP A 243 5.58 -16.49 -12.32
CA ASP A 243 5.86 -15.52 -11.28
C ASP A 243 4.71 -14.51 -11.17
N VAL A 244 4.31 -14.23 -9.94
CA VAL A 244 3.19 -13.35 -9.62
C VAL A 244 3.68 -12.15 -8.81
N LEU A 245 3.30 -10.95 -9.24
CA LEU A 245 3.43 -9.73 -8.45
C LEU A 245 2.10 -9.48 -7.74
N LEU A 246 2.09 -9.63 -6.42
CA LEU A 246 0.93 -9.35 -5.58
C LEU A 246 1.07 -7.95 -4.96
N LEU A 247 0.18 -7.07 -5.34
CA LEU A 247 0.11 -5.71 -4.81
C LEU A 247 -1.03 -5.60 -3.81
N VAL A 248 -0.74 -5.20 -2.59
CA VAL A 248 -1.75 -5.07 -1.53
C VAL A 248 -1.85 -3.60 -1.12
N ASP A 249 -3.02 -3.01 -1.27
CA ASP A 249 -3.34 -1.67 -0.79
C ASP A 249 -4.66 -1.70 -0.01
N ASN A 250 -4.65 -1.69 1.31
CA ASN A 250 -3.55 -1.48 2.24
C ASN A 250 -3.53 -2.60 3.29
N ILE A 251 -2.37 -3.21 3.57
CA ILE A 251 -2.29 -4.32 4.56
C ILE A 251 -2.71 -3.91 5.97
N PHE A 252 -2.53 -2.66 6.35
CA PHE A 252 -3.00 -2.15 7.64
C PHE A 252 -4.52 -2.25 7.79
N ARG A 253 -5.28 -2.13 6.68
CA ARG A 253 -6.74 -2.28 6.67
C ARG A 253 -7.20 -3.71 6.95
N PHE A 254 -6.39 -4.70 6.57
CA PHE A 254 -6.60 -6.09 6.96
C PHE A 254 -6.56 -6.24 8.50
N LEU A 255 -5.54 -5.66 9.15
CA LEU A 255 -5.42 -5.69 10.61
C LEU A 255 -6.57 -4.94 11.30
N GLN A 256 -6.99 -3.79 10.75
CA GLN A 256 -8.16 -3.06 11.25
C GLN A 256 -9.45 -3.88 11.13
N ALA A 257 -9.65 -4.56 10.02
CA ALA A 257 -10.83 -5.42 9.82
C ALA A 257 -10.83 -6.58 10.83
N GLY A 258 -9.67 -7.20 11.08
CA GLY A 258 -9.49 -8.22 12.13
C GLY A 258 -9.82 -7.68 13.54
N MET A 259 -9.37 -6.46 13.85
CA MET A 259 -9.71 -5.79 15.12
C MET A 259 -11.22 -5.55 15.26
N GLU A 260 -11.88 -5.09 14.21
CA GLU A 260 -13.33 -4.90 14.20
C GLU A 260 -14.08 -6.23 14.37
N VAL A 261 -13.66 -7.30 13.66
CA VAL A 261 -14.24 -8.65 13.77
C VAL A 261 -14.07 -9.18 15.19
N SER A 262 -12.88 -9.13 15.76
CA SER A 262 -12.57 -9.57 17.13
C SER A 262 -13.42 -8.82 18.17
N GLY A 263 -13.51 -7.49 18.04
CA GLY A 263 -14.35 -6.66 18.91
C GLY A 263 -15.84 -7.02 18.81
N LEU A 264 -16.36 -7.25 17.60
CA LEU A 264 -17.75 -7.69 17.38
C LEU A 264 -18.01 -9.07 17.98
N LEU A 265 -17.07 -10.00 17.91
CA LEU A 265 -17.15 -11.32 18.53
C LEU A 265 -17.04 -11.27 20.05
N GLY A 266 -16.65 -10.14 20.63
CA GLY A 266 -16.50 -9.95 22.08
C GLY A 266 -15.22 -10.56 22.65
N GLN A 267 -14.20 -10.74 21.83
CA GLN A 267 -12.89 -11.22 22.26
C GLN A 267 -12.15 -10.12 23.04
N MET A 268 -11.33 -10.53 24.02
CA MET A 268 -10.55 -9.59 24.82
C MET A 268 -9.47 -8.92 23.96
N PRO A 269 -9.46 -7.58 23.86
CA PRO A 269 -8.46 -6.88 23.06
C PRO A 269 -7.09 -6.90 23.74
N SER A 270 -6.04 -6.85 22.93
CA SER A 270 -4.67 -6.62 23.36
C SER A 270 -4.34 -5.12 23.41
N ARG A 271 -3.04 -4.77 23.44
CA ARG A 271 -2.56 -3.38 23.44
C ARG A 271 -3.17 -2.56 22.32
N LEU A 272 -3.58 -1.33 22.59
CA LEU A 272 -4.20 -0.36 21.68
C LEU A 272 -5.53 -0.84 21.04
N GLY A 273 -6.16 -1.87 21.59
CA GLY A 273 -7.43 -2.38 21.07
C GLY A 273 -7.31 -3.42 19.96
N TYR A 274 -6.12 -3.81 19.57
CA TYR A 274 -5.90 -4.86 18.57
C TYR A 274 -6.34 -6.24 19.07
N GLN A 275 -6.70 -7.13 18.15
CA GLN A 275 -6.99 -8.52 18.47
C GLN A 275 -5.76 -9.26 18.97
N SER A 276 -5.96 -10.15 19.96
CA SER A 276 -4.88 -10.98 20.52
C SER A 276 -4.29 -11.97 19.50
N THR A 277 -5.04 -12.28 18.45
CA THR A 277 -4.69 -13.19 17.35
C THR A 277 -4.01 -12.50 16.16
N MET A 278 -3.77 -11.18 16.24
CA MET A 278 -3.26 -10.36 15.14
C MET A 278 -2.01 -10.95 14.46
N GLY A 279 -1.02 -11.34 15.26
CA GLY A 279 0.23 -11.93 14.74
C GLY A 279 0.00 -13.24 13.99
N THR A 280 -0.88 -14.11 14.51
CA THR A 280 -1.22 -15.39 13.87
C THR A 280 -1.99 -15.20 12.57
N GLU A 281 -2.94 -14.27 12.56
CA GLU A 281 -3.76 -13.96 11.38
C GLU A 281 -2.92 -13.35 10.26
N LEU A 282 -2.07 -12.38 10.60
CA LEU A 282 -1.15 -11.78 9.64
C LEU A 282 -0.15 -12.83 9.11
N SER A 283 0.45 -13.63 10.00
CA SER A 283 1.37 -14.69 9.58
C SER A 283 0.69 -15.72 8.68
N GLY A 284 -0.58 -16.06 8.94
CA GLY A 284 -1.37 -16.95 8.10
C GLY A 284 -1.51 -16.45 6.66
N LEU A 285 -1.66 -15.13 6.48
CA LEU A 285 -1.68 -14.49 5.17
C LEU A 285 -0.27 -14.40 4.56
N GLU A 286 0.69 -13.87 5.31
CA GLU A 286 2.03 -13.55 4.84
C GLU A 286 2.85 -14.79 4.48
N GLU A 287 2.71 -15.90 5.19
CA GLU A 287 3.45 -17.13 4.93
C GLU A 287 2.98 -17.90 3.66
N ARG A 288 1.85 -17.49 3.07
CA ARG A 288 1.41 -17.97 1.75
C ARG A 288 2.17 -17.31 0.60
N ILE A 289 2.72 -16.11 0.87
CA ILE A 289 3.57 -15.35 -0.05
C ILE A 289 4.99 -15.92 0.05
N ALA A 290 5.39 -16.66 -0.96
CA ALA A 290 6.66 -17.39 -0.94
C ALA A 290 7.18 -17.68 -2.35
N ASN A 291 8.50 -17.89 -2.44
CA ASN A 291 9.17 -18.48 -3.58
C ASN A 291 9.14 -20.00 -3.44
N THR A 292 8.66 -20.70 -4.47
CA THR A 292 8.52 -22.16 -4.49
C THR A 292 9.14 -22.74 -5.75
N HIS A 293 9.30 -24.06 -5.81
CA HIS A 293 9.76 -24.74 -7.03
C HIS A 293 8.81 -24.55 -8.23
N ALA A 294 7.55 -24.21 -8.00
CA ALA A 294 6.57 -23.98 -9.06
C ALA A 294 6.62 -22.55 -9.64
N GLY A 295 7.00 -21.58 -8.82
CA GLY A 295 7.05 -20.15 -9.15
C GLY A 295 7.11 -19.30 -7.89
N ALA A 296 7.17 -17.98 -8.05
CA ALA A 296 7.27 -17.02 -6.96
C ALA A 296 6.04 -16.12 -6.86
N ILE A 297 5.61 -15.82 -5.65
CA ILE A 297 4.72 -14.66 -5.38
C ILE A 297 5.56 -13.60 -4.69
N THR A 298 5.88 -12.52 -5.40
CA THR A 298 6.54 -11.33 -4.82
C THR A 298 5.47 -10.34 -4.43
N SER A 299 5.48 -9.86 -3.18
CA SER A 299 4.46 -8.93 -2.71
C SER A 299 5.01 -7.54 -2.43
N ILE A 300 4.26 -6.53 -2.87
CA ILE A 300 4.49 -5.13 -2.50
C ILE A 300 3.25 -4.63 -1.79
N GLN A 301 3.42 -4.26 -0.54
CA GLN A 301 2.33 -3.94 0.36
C GLN A 301 2.39 -2.47 0.75
N ALA A 302 1.35 -1.71 0.40
CA ALA A 302 1.20 -0.38 0.95
C ALA A 302 0.90 -0.49 2.45
N VAL A 303 1.70 0.17 3.25
CA VAL A 303 1.54 0.20 4.71
C VAL A 303 1.18 1.62 5.13
N TYR A 304 0.02 1.77 5.75
CA TYR A 304 -0.34 3.00 6.44
C TYR A 304 0.10 2.89 7.89
N VAL A 305 0.86 3.86 8.36
CA VAL A 305 1.29 3.93 9.76
C VAL A 305 0.50 5.05 10.43
N PRO A 306 -0.36 4.75 11.42
CA PRO A 306 -1.13 5.76 12.13
C PRO A 306 -0.21 6.78 12.78
N ALA A 307 -0.50 8.07 12.57
CA ALA A 307 0.28 9.19 13.11
C ALA A 307 1.80 9.13 12.82
N ASP A 308 2.23 8.39 11.79
CA ASP A 308 3.63 8.11 11.48
C ASP A 308 4.41 7.45 12.65
N ASP A 309 3.68 6.76 13.56
CA ASP A 309 4.24 6.06 14.72
C ASP A 309 4.62 4.61 14.37
N LEU A 310 5.89 4.38 14.12
CA LEU A 310 6.45 3.05 13.82
C LEU A 310 6.45 2.09 15.03
N THR A 311 6.12 2.57 16.24
CA THR A 311 6.00 1.73 17.44
C THR A 311 4.60 1.15 17.64
N ASP A 312 3.67 1.42 16.72
CA ASP A 312 2.36 0.79 16.69
C ASP A 312 2.50 -0.73 16.51
N PRO A 313 1.82 -1.57 17.35
CA PRO A 313 1.93 -3.03 17.26
C PRO A 313 1.62 -3.61 15.86
N ALA A 314 0.70 -3.00 15.13
CA ALA A 314 0.39 -3.44 13.76
C ALA A 314 1.55 -3.17 12.80
N ALA A 315 2.20 -2.00 12.94
CA ALA A 315 3.39 -1.68 12.16
C ALA A 315 4.55 -2.63 12.50
N GLU A 316 4.80 -2.88 13.79
CA GLU A 316 5.84 -3.81 14.26
C GLU A 316 5.64 -5.22 13.69
N HIS A 317 4.43 -5.76 13.75
CA HIS A 317 4.12 -7.08 13.18
C HIS A 317 4.32 -7.12 11.66
N VAL A 318 3.87 -6.10 10.93
CA VAL A 318 4.07 -6.03 9.48
C VAL A 318 5.56 -5.97 9.14
N PHE A 319 6.33 -5.10 9.82
CA PHE A 319 7.79 -4.99 9.62
C PHE A 319 8.52 -6.32 9.80
N GLY A 320 8.08 -7.14 10.75
CA GLY A 320 8.67 -8.46 11.02
C GLY A 320 8.58 -9.44 9.84
N HIS A 321 7.67 -9.23 8.90
CA HIS A 321 7.49 -10.07 7.69
C HIS A 321 8.18 -9.51 6.45
N LEU A 322 8.62 -8.25 6.47
CA LEU A 322 9.16 -7.59 5.27
C LEU A 322 10.65 -7.90 5.06
N SER A 323 11.02 -8.24 3.83
CA SER A 323 12.41 -8.32 3.38
C SER A 323 12.97 -6.96 2.92
N ALA A 324 12.10 -6.02 2.56
CA ALA A 324 12.49 -4.65 2.18
C ALA A 324 11.44 -3.62 2.61
N SER A 325 11.90 -2.39 2.90
CA SER A 325 11.05 -1.25 3.20
C SER A 325 11.40 -0.06 2.32
N ILE A 326 10.43 0.42 1.54
CA ILE A 326 10.53 1.59 0.67
C ILE A 326 9.76 2.72 1.34
N VAL A 327 10.45 3.79 1.71
CA VAL A 327 9.85 4.95 2.36
C VAL A 327 9.69 6.09 1.36
N LEU A 328 8.45 6.55 1.14
CA LEU A 328 8.15 7.73 0.33
C LEU A 328 8.07 8.98 1.19
N SER A 329 8.78 10.02 0.80
CA SER A 329 8.96 11.26 1.56
C SER A 329 8.23 12.44 0.90
N ARG A 330 7.40 13.15 1.67
CA ARG A 330 6.80 14.42 1.21
C ARG A 330 7.84 15.49 0.94
N LYS A 331 8.96 15.50 1.69
CA LYS A 331 10.08 16.41 1.48
C LYS A 331 10.68 16.20 0.09
N ARG A 332 10.95 14.95 -0.31
CA ARG A 332 11.44 14.62 -1.66
C ARG A 332 10.46 15.00 -2.76
N ALA A 333 9.18 14.76 -2.55
CA ALA A 333 8.13 15.17 -3.48
C ALA A 333 8.08 16.70 -3.65
N SER A 334 8.20 17.48 -2.58
CA SER A 334 8.25 18.95 -2.65
C SER A 334 9.51 19.50 -3.30
N GLU A 335 10.63 18.75 -3.24
CA GLU A 335 11.89 19.06 -3.94
C GLU A 335 11.83 18.67 -5.44
N GLY A 336 10.72 18.07 -5.89
CA GLY A 336 10.53 17.60 -7.28
C GLY A 336 11.36 16.37 -7.63
N LEU A 337 11.79 15.57 -6.65
CA LEU A 337 12.56 14.34 -6.85
C LEU A 337 11.60 13.15 -6.96
N TYR A 338 11.38 12.63 -8.15
CA TYR A 338 10.49 11.50 -8.40
C TYR A 338 11.22 10.31 -9.03
N PRO A 339 10.99 9.05 -8.55
CA PRO A 339 10.10 8.71 -7.43
C PRO A 339 10.56 9.35 -6.10
N ALA A 340 9.61 9.75 -5.27
CA ALA A 340 9.87 10.49 -4.04
C ALA A 340 10.37 9.58 -2.89
N ILE A 341 11.30 8.66 -3.20
CA ILE A 341 11.84 7.68 -2.26
C ILE A 341 12.87 8.35 -1.35
N ASP A 342 12.73 8.14 -0.05
CA ASP A 342 13.77 8.48 0.91
C ASP A 342 14.86 7.40 0.86
N LEU A 343 15.97 7.75 0.23
CA LEU A 343 17.07 6.82 -0.04
C LEU A 343 17.85 6.39 1.22
N LEU A 344 17.75 7.17 2.30
CA LEU A 344 18.43 6.88 3.57
C LEU A 344 17.55 6.08 4.53
N GLN A 345 16.24 6.34 4.54
CA GLN A 345 15.30 5.64 5.41
C GLN A 345 14.83 4.30 4.82
N SER A 346 14.95 4.12 3.51
CA SER A 346 14.61 2.85 2.84
C SER A 346 15.70 1.81 3.04
N ASN A 347 15.30 0.55 3.25
CA ASN A 347 16.22 -0.55 3.57
C ASN A 347 15.81 -1.86 2.90
N SER A 348 16.77 -2.78 2.72
CA SER A 348 16.54 -4.12 2.20
C SER A 348 17.51 -5.14 2.81
N ALA A 349 16.99 -6.29 3.20
CA ALA A 349 17.77 -7.44 3.64
C ALA A 349 18.60 -8.05 2.49
N MET A 350 18.20 -7.79 1.22
CA MET A 350 18.90 -8.28 0.03
C MET A 350 20.21 -7.53 -0.25
N ALA A 351 20.41 -6.35 0.36
CA ALA A 351 21.60 -5.51 0.15
C ALA A 351 22.82 -6.10 0.88
N THR A 352 23.25 -7.30 0.50
CA THR A 352 24.43 -8.01 1.03
C THR A 352 25.34 -8.46 -0.10
N THR A 353 26.65 -8.59 0.16
CA THR A 353 27.65 -9.01 -0.83
C THR A 353 27.36 -10.39 -1.42
N GLY A 354 26.77 -11.29 -0.63
CA GLY A 354 26.43 -12.65 -1.06
C GLY A 354 25.28 -12.74 -2.08
N ILE A 355 24.43 -11.70 -2.15
CA ILE A 355 23.24 -11.67 -3.01
C ILE A 355 23.45 -10.72 -4.19
N VAL A 356 23.71 -9.42 -3.93
CA VAL A 356 23.86 -8.42 -4.99
C VAL A 356 25.27 -8.35 -5.57
N GLY A 357 26.25 -9.00 -4.94
CA GLY A 357 27.65 -8.99 -5.34
C GLY A 357 28.44 -7.79 -4.75
N GLU A 358 29.79 -7.92 -4.75
CA GLU A 358 30.68 -6.93 -4.11
C GLU A 358 30.58 -5.54 -4.70
N ARG A 359 30.52 -5.43 -6.04
CA ARG A 359 30.45 -4.13 -6.74
C ARG A 359 29.19 -3.36 -6.36
N HIS A 360 28.03 -4.00 -6.44
CA HIS A 360 26.75 -3.36 -6.13
C HIS A 360 26.70 -2.93 -4.67
N TYR A 361 27.10 -3.83 -3.76
CA TYR A 361 27.13 -3.53 -2.33
C TYR A 361 28.04 -2.35 -2.00
N ALA A 362 29.28 -2.33 -2.53
CA ALA A 362 30.23 -1.25 -2.30
C ALA A 362 29.69 0.10 -2.81
N LEU A 363 29.13 0.12 -4.02
CA LEU A 363 28.53 1.33 -4.59
C LEU A 363 27.33 1.82 -3.78
N ALA A 364 26.44 0.93 -3.37
CA ALA A 364 25.29 1.29 -2.53
C ALA A 364 25.72 1.91 -1.19
N GLN A 365 26.77 1.37 -0.55
CA GLN A 365 27.34 1.93 0.68
C GLN A 365 27.96 3.31 0.45
N GLU A 366 28.70 3.49 -0.64
CA GLU A 366 29.32 4.77 -0.98
C GLU A 366 28.27 5.85 -1.30
N ILE A 367 27.19 5.48 -2.03
CA ILE A 367 26.07 6.37 -2.30
C ILE A 367 25.38 6.78 -0.99
N ARG A 368 25.05 5.81 -0.11
CA ARG A 368 24.43 6.10 1.19
C ARG A 368 25.31 7.02 2.04
N LYS A 369 26.60 6.76 2.10
CA LYS A 369 27.57 7.60 2.83
C LYS A 369 27.58 9.02 2.28
N THR A 370 27.67 9.19 0.96
CA THR A 370 27.68 10.50 0.29
C THR A 370 26.38 11.28 0.55
N LEU A 371 25.24 10.61 0.45
CA LEU A 371 23.92 11.24 0.73
C LEU A 371 23.75 11.59 2.21
N ALA A 372 24.21 10.75 3.14
CA ALA A 372 24.16 11.05 4.57
C ALA A 372 25.05 12.24 4.96
N GLN A 373 26.25 12.32 4.41
CA GLN A 373 27.12 13.48 4.58
C GLN A 373 26.50 14.77 4.02
N TYR A 374 25.87 14.67 2.86
CA TYR A 374 25.16 15.81 2.26
C TYR A 374 23.97 16.27 3.12
N GLU A 375 23.17 15.35 3.66
CA GLU A 375 22.05 15.72 4.54
C GLU A 375 22.54 16.46 5.79
N ALA A 376 23.68 16.05 6.38
CA ALA A 376 24.31 16.77 7.49
C ALA A 376 24.83 18.17 7.11
N LEU A 377 25.21 18.37 5.85
CA LEU A 377 25.72 19.67 5.36
C LEU A 377 24.60 20.60 4.85
N LYS A 378 23.38 20.12 4.64
CA LYS A 378 22.26 20.91 4.06
C LYS A 378 21.98 22.20 4.82
N ASP A 379 21.94 22.14 6.14
CA ASP A 379 21.65 23.31 6.98
C ASP A 379 22.81 24.32 6.92
N ILE A 380 24.05 23.84 6.87
CA ILE A 380 25.25 24.69 6.73
C ILE A 380 25.24 25.39 5.37
N VAL A 381 24.93 24.64 4.30
CA VAL A 381 24.81 25.19 2.94
C VAL A 381 23.69 26.23 2.84
N ALA A 382 22.54 25.97 3.50
CA ALA A 382 21.41 26.91 3.50
C ALA A 382 21.72 28.22 4.23
N MET A 383 22.50 28.18 5.31
CA MET A 383 22.85 29.35 6.12
C MET A 383 24.06 30.14 5.59
N LEU A 384 25.12 29.44 5.15
CA LEU A 384 26.40 30.06 4.85
C LEU A 384 26.74 30.06 3.35
N GLY A 385 26.02 29.29 2.55
CA GLY A 385 26.32 29.09 1.13
C GLY A 385 27.44 28.06 0.87
N LEU A 386 27.55 27.64 -0.40
CA LEU A 386 28.53 26.64 -0.83
C LEU A 386 29.98 27.10 -0.71
N ASP A 387 30.22 28.41 -0.82
CA ASP A 387 31.57 28.99 -0.85
C ASP A 387 32.31 28.90 0.49
N GLN A 388 31.57 28.68 1.58
CA GLN A 388 32.14 28.54 2.93
C GLN A 388 32.53 27.10 3.28
N LEU A 389 32.16 26.12 2.43
CA LEU A 389 32.51 24.72 2.64
C LEU A 389 33.97 24.45 2.31
N SER A 390 34.55 23.42 2.95
CA SER A 390 35.82 22.86 2.56
C SER A 390 35.79 22.35 1.11
N PRO A 391 36.93 22.24 0.41
CA PRO A 391 37.00 21.68 -0.94
C PRO A 391 36.37 20.26 -1.02
N ASP A 392 36.63 19.43 0.00
CA ASP A 392 36.11 18.04 0.06
C ASP A 392 34.61 18.01 0.28
N ASP A 393 34.09 18.88 1.14
CA ASP A 393 32.63 19.00 1.37
C ASP A 393 31.91 19.51 0.12
N ARG A 394 32.49 20.44 -0.63
CA ARG A 394 31.94 20.89 -1.92
C ARG A 394 31.85 19.76 -2.94
N LEU A 395 32.89 18.92 -3.02
CA LEU A 395 32.85 17.73 -3.88
C LEU A 395 31.74 16.75 -3.45
N THR A 396 31.63 16.50 -2.14
CA THR A 396 30.59 15.64 -1.57
C THR A 396 29.20 16.17 -1.88
N VAL A 397 28.95 17.47 -1.68
CA VAL A 397 27.65 18.09 -2.02
C VAL A 397 27.39 18.01 -3.52
N GLY A 398 28.41 18.24 -4.36
CA GLY A 398 28.29 18.14 -5.81
C GLY A 398 27.95 16.73 -6.29
N ARG A 399 28.58 15.69 -5.74
CA ARG A 399 28.29 14.29 -6.02
C ARG A 399 26.86 13.92 -5.55
N ALA A 400 26.51 14.26 -4.31
CA ALA A 400 25.21 13.95 -3.72
C ALA A 400 24.05 14.54 -4.54
N ARG A 401 24.12 15.82 -4.91
CA ARG A 401 23.07 16.47 -5.72
C ARG A 401 22.91 15.82 -7.09
N ARG A 402 24.02 15.43 -7.72
CA ARG A 402 24.00 14.72 -9.00
C ARG A 402 23.41 13.32 -8.87
N LEU A 403 23.76 12.60 -7.79
CA LEU A 403 23.15 11.29 -7.49
C LEU A 403 21.65 11.42 -7.26
N GLU A 404 21.18 12.39 -6.45
CA GLU A 404 19.77 12.64 -6.23
C GLU A 404 19.03 12.91 -7.55
N ARG A 405 19.61 13.70 -8.46
CA ARG A 405 19.02 13.98 -9.78
C ARG A 405 19.05 12.75 -10.69
N PHE A 406 20.14 12.01 -10.73
CA PHE A 406 20.26 10.82 -11.57
C PHE A 406 19.33 9.69 -11.13
N LEU A 407 19.09 9.53 -9.82
CA LEU A 407 18.15 8.53 -9.29
C LEU A 407 16.68 8.90 -9.52
N THR A 408 16.37 10.09 -10.02
CA THR A 408 15.03 10.39 -10.55
C THR A 408 14.82 9.70 -11.90
N GLN A 409 13.57 9.35 -12.22
CA GLN A 409 13.24 8.60 -13.42
C GLN A 409 11.83 8.95 -13.90
N PRO A 410 11.63 9.22 -15.21
CA PRO A 410 10.29 9.38 -15.76
C PRO A 410 9.61 8.02 -15.87
N PHE A 411 8.35 7.97 -15.47
CA PHE A 411 7.54 6.76 -15.44
C PHE A 411 6.57 6.70 -16.61
N PHE A 412 6.33 5.51 -17.14
CA PHE A 412 5.29 5.26 -18.16
C PHE A 412 3.91 5.65 -17.66
N ALA A 413 3.62 5.34 -16.39
CA ALA A 413 2.37 5.69 -15.73
C ALA A 413 2.10 7.22 -15.67
N THR A 414 3.12 8.07 -15.88
CA THR A 414 2.99 9.54 -15.81
C THR A 414 3.23 10.25 -17.13
N GLU A 415 3.43 9.55 -18.24
CA GLU A 415 3.72 10.16 -19.55
C GLU A 415 2.69 11.22 -19.95
N GLN A 416 1.40 10.90 -19.78
CA GLN A 416 0.31 11.77 -20.17
C GLN A 416 0.27 13.11 -19.39
N PHE A 417 0.77 13.09 -18.15
CA PHE A 417 0.76 14.27 -17.28
C PHE A 417 2.08 15.05 -17.30
N SER A 418 3.20 14.33 -17.40
CA SER A 418 4.54 14.94 -17.35
C SER A 418 5.03 15.38 -18.73
N GLY A 419 4.51 14.81 -19.80
CA GLY A 419 5.01 14.96 -21.16
C GLY A 419 6.40 14.34 -21.37
N LEU A 420 6.94 13.63 -20.38
CA LEU A 420 8.20 12.91 -20.46
C LEU A 420 7.94 11.44 -20.77
N LYS A 421 8.64 10.92 -21.76
CA LYS A 421 8.54 9.50 -22.12
C LYS A 421 9.08 8.64 -20.99
N GLY A 422 8.31 7.64 -20.53
CA GLY A 422 8.70 6.68 -19.51
C GLY A 422 9.95 5.89 -19.90
N LYS A 423 10.70 5.45 -18.90
CA LYS A 423 11.95 4.73 -19.12
C LYS A 423 12.10 3.66 -18.05
N GLN A 424 12.41 2.46 -18.50
CA GLN A 424 12.88 1.38 -17.67
C GLN A 424 14.40 1.32 -17.75
N VAL A 425 15.07 1.11 -16.62
CA VAL A 425 16.55 1.14 -16.52
C VAL A 425 17.03 -0.16 -15.88
N SER A 426 18.00 -0.82 -16.53
CA SER A 426 18.61 -2.02 -15.95
C SER A 426 19.45 -1.68 -14.71
N VAL A 427 19.58 -2.64 -13.78
CA VAL A 427 20.46 -2.52 -12.61
C VAL A 427 21.87 -2.15 -13.04
N LYS A 428 22.37 -2.75 -14.11
CA LYS A 428 23.71 -2.49 -14.65
C LYS A 428 23.87 -1.02 -15.04
N ASP A 429 22.96 -0.48 -15.84
CA ASP A 429 23.05 0.92 -16.32
C ASP A 429 22.88 1.91 -15.16
N ALA A 430 22.06 1.57 -14.18
CA ALA A 430 21.88 2.36 -12.96
C ALA A 430 23.17 2.42 -12.12
N LEU A 431 23.83 1.27 -11.91
CA LEU A 431 25.10 1.17 -11.18
C LEU A 431 26.23 1.87 -11.93
N ASP A 432 26.34 1.67 -13.25
CA ASP A 432 27.35 2.32 -14.08
C ASP A 432 27.21 3.85 -14.01
N GLY A 433 25.98 4.36 -14.04
CA GLY A 433 25.73 5.79 -13.90
C GLY A 433 26.12 6.34 -12.52
N CYS A 434 25.76 5.65 -11.45
CA CYS A 434 26.15 6.06 -10.09
C CYS A 434 27.67 6.05 -9.90
N GLU A 435 28.36 5.01 -10.38
CA GLU A 435 29.81 4.89 -10.28
C GLU A 435 30.53 6.03 -11.00
N ARG A 436 30.10 6.36 -12.22
CA ARG A 436 30.69 7.49 -13.00
C ARG A 436 30.46 8.84 -12.35
N ILE A 437 29.31 9.04 -11.68
CA ILE A 437 29.05 10.26 -10.91
C ILE A 437 29.97 10.33 -9.69
N LEU A 438 30.14 9.23 -8.95
CA LEU A 438 31.06 9.17 -7.80
C LEU A 438 32.53 9.41 -8.19
N ARG A 439 32.92 9.05 -9.42
CA ARG A 439 34.26 9.33 -10.00
C ARG A 439 34.41 10.74 -10.56
N ASP A 440 33.45 11.64 -10.34
CA ASP A 440 33.45 13.04 -10.80
C ASP A 440 33.46 13.24 -12.32
N GLU A 441 33.08 12.24 -13.13
CA GLU A 441 33.03 12.38 -14.60
C GLU A 441 32.00 13.45 -15.05
N PHE A 442 31.01 13.74 -14.25
CA PHE A 442 29.95 14.71 -14.53
C PHE A 442 30.06 16.01 -13.74
N LYS A 443 31.23 16.31 -13.13
CA LYS A 443 31.45 17.53 -12.33
C LYS A 443 31.15 18.83 -13.10
N ASP A 444 31.44 18.84 -14.40
CA ASP A 444 31.27 19.99 -15.28
C ASP A 444 29.88 20.05 -15.97
N TYR A 445 29.00 19.06 -15.70
CA TYR A 445 27.66 19.05 -16.20
C TYR A 445 26.72 19.76 -15.23
N PRO A 446 25.72 20.52 -15.72
CA PRO A 446 24.67 21.06 -14.85
C PRO A 446 23.88 19.92 -14.21
N GLU A 447 23.47 20.09 -12.95
CA GLU A 447 22.67 19.08 -12.23
C GLU A 447 21.38 18.71 -12.98
N SER A 448 20.79 19.67 -13.72
CA SER A 448 19.60 19.47 -14.54
C SER A 448 19.80 18.50 -15.70
N ALA A 449 21.03 18.28 -16.16
CA ALA A 449 21.31 17.33 -17.23
C ALA A 449 21.15 15.86 -16.79
N LEU A 450 21.15 15.62 -15.49
CA LEU A 450 20.98 14.28 -14.87
C LEU A 450 19.56 14.05 -14.36
N TYR A 451 18.67 15.03 -14.50
CA TYR A 451 17.31 14.96 -13.99
C TYR A 451 16.37 14.28 -14.99
N MET A 452 15.59 13.30 -14.52
CA MET A 452 14.60 12.56 -15.33
C MET A 452 15.18 11.91 -16.60
N ILE A 453 16.40 11.38 -16.51
CA ILE A 453 17.01 10.57 -17.58
C ILE A 453 16.91 9.08 -17.25
N GLY A 454 17.09 8.21 -18.24
CA GLY A 454 17.25 6.75 -18.05
C GLY A 454 18.68 6.40 -17.72
N SER A 455 19.46 5.99 -18.72
CA SER A 455 20.90 5.72 -18.56
C SER A 455 21.70 7.02 -18.47
N ILE A 456 22.89 6.93 -17.90
CA ILE A 456 23.78 8.08 -17.72
C ILE A 456 24.24 8.68 -19.07
N ASP A 457 24.25 7.89 -20.15
CA ASP A 457 24.68 8.33 -21.48
C ASP A 457 23.70 9.30 -22.15
N GLU A 458 22.49 9.43 -21.60
CA GLU A 458 21.53 10.44 -22.04
C GLU A 458 21.87 11.86 -21.56
N ALA A 459 22.82 11.99 -20.61
CA ALA A 459 23.24 13.28 -20.08
C ALA A 459 23.85 14.16 -21.19
N LYS A 460 23.20 15.28 -21.51
CA LYS A 460 23.68 16.21 -22.56
C LYS A 460 24.70 17.19 -21.99
N LYS A 461 25.86 17.27 -22.64
CA LYS A 461 26.81 18.35 -22.35
C LYS A 461 26.16 19.71 -22.61
N PRO A 462 26.43 20.72 -21.76
CA PRO A 462 26.02 22.07 -22.06
C PRO A 462 26.61 22.49 -23.39
N THR A 463 25.78 22.78 -24.38
CA THR A 463 26.22 23.50 -25.59
C THR A 463 26.61 24.89 -25.11
N PRO A 464 27.82 25.40 -25.47
CA PRO A 464 28.18 26.75 -25.09
C PRO A 464 27.16 27.70 -25.72
N GLN A 465 26.21 28.18 -24.95
CA GLN A 465 25.32 29.25 -25.36
C GLN A 465 26.20 30.50 -25.49
N SER A 466 26.32 31.00 -26.70
CA SER A 466 26.85 32.31 -26.97
C SER A 466 26.14 33.33 -26.07
N SER A 467 26.89 33.91 -25.14
CA SER A 467 26.47 35.04 -24.31
C SER A 467 25.77 36.08 -25.18
N PRO A 468 24.60 36.62 -24.81
CA PRO A 468 24.04 37.76 -25.51
C PRO A 468 25.01 38.92 -25.33
N LYS A 469 25.69 39.36 -26.42
CA LYS A 469 26.48 40.60 -26.43
C LYS A 469 25.53 41.74 -26.02
N ALA A 470 25.76 42.30 -24.86
CA ALA A 470 25.22 43.61 -24.49
C ALA A 470 25.82 44.65 -25.45
N LYS A 471 24.98 45.30 -26.26
CA LYS A 471 25.34 46.51 -26.98
C LYS A 471 25.34 47.65 -25.98
N PRO A 472 26.39 48.46 -25.93
CA PRO A 472 26.35 49.73 -25.20
C PRO A 472 25.61 50.76 -26.07
N GLY A 473 24.56 51.31 -25.55
CA GLY A 473 23.77 52.37 -26.16
C GLY A 473 23.39 53.38 -25.09
N ASP A 474 24.00 54.54 -25.14
CA ASP A 474 23.71 55.73 -24.37
C ASP A 474 22.24 56.13 -24.42
N ALA A 475 21.66 56.44 -23.27
CA ALA A 475 20.56 57.40 -23.17
C ALA A 475 20.47 57.95 -21.75
N LYS A 476 20.52 59.28 -21.69
CA LYS A 476 20.40 60.15 -20.54
C LYS A 476 19.04 60.06 -19.80
N PRO A 477 19.00 60.47 -18.55
CA PRO A 477 17.78 60.44 -17.75
C PRO A 477 16.80 61.58 -18.12
N GLY A 478 15.53 61.24 -18.28
CA GLY A 478 14.42 62.18 -18.47
C GLY A 478 13.43 62.03 -17.35
N ASP A 479 13.18 63.11 -16.63
CA ASP A 479 12.13 63.28 -15.62
C ASP A 479 10.72 63.05 -16.19
N GLY A 480 9.93 62.24 -15.54
CA GLY A 480 8.50 62.07 -15.87
C GLY A 480 7.71 61.53 -14.68
N LYS A 481 6.84 62.37 -14.13
CA LYS A 481 5.89 62.10 -13.05
C LYS A 481 4.95 60.92 -13.32
N PRO A 482 4.44 60.26 -12.28
CA PRO A 482 3.50 59.14 -12.43
C PRO A 482 2.07 59.67 -12.74
N ALA A 483 1.41 59.01 -13.68
CA ALA A 483 -0.02 59.19 -13.97
C ALA A 483 -0.82 57.97 -13.49
N ASP A 484 -1.85 58.25 -12.73
CA ASP A 484 -2.87 57.36 -12.22
C ASP A 484 -3.58 56.61 -13.36
N ALA A 485 -3.72 55.29 -13.23
CA ALA A 485 -4.65 54.51 -14.00
C ALA A 485 -5.56 53.67 -13.08
N LYS A 486 -6.84 54.02 -13.07
CA LYS A 486 -7.95 53.33 -12.42
C LYS A 486 -8.21 51.96 -13.10
N PRO A 487 -8.70 50.97 -12.35
CA PRO A 487 -9.14 49.70 -12.96
C PRO A 487 -10.53 49.85 -13.59
N SER A 488 -10.68 49.23 -14.75
CA SER A 488 -11.91 49.14 -15.53
C SER A 488 -12.74 47.95 -15.07
N GLU A 489 -13.98 48.24 -14.62
CA GLU A 489 -15.04 47.28 -14.37
C GLU A 489 -15.62 46.74 -15.69
N ALA A 490 -15.74 45.44 -15.82
CA ALA A 490 -16.58 44.80 -16.82
C ALA A 490 -17.82 44.19 -16.15
N LYS A 491 -19.00 44.64 -16.57
CA LYS A 491 -20.31 44.13 -16.14
C LYS A 491 -20.64 42.80 -16.83
N PRO A 492 -21.39 41.91 -16.17
CA PRO A 492 -22.04 40.79 -16.82
C PRO A 492 -23.45 41.12 -17.28
N ASP A 493 -23.84 40.53 -18.42
CA ASP A 493 -25.17 40.63 -19.01
C ASP A 493 -26.18 39.66 -18.37
N ASP A 494 -27.44 40.13 -18.37
CA ASP A 494 -28.65 39.59 -17.77
C ASP A 494 -29.16 38.29 -18.45
N ALA A 495 -29.71 37.35 -17.65
CA ALA A 495 -30.88 36.56 -18.01
C ALA A 495 -31.75 36.22 -16.79
N LYS A 496 -32.99 36.71 -16.83
CA LYS A 496 -34.17 36.49 -15.98
C LYS A 496 -34.49 34.99 -15.78
N ALA A 497 -35.23 34.50 -14.85
CA ALA A 497 -36.17 34.96 -13.82
C ALA A 497 -36.69 33.71 -13.05
N GLY A 498 -37.16 33.88 -11.84
CA GLY A 498 -37.95 32.85 -11.16
C GLY A 498 -38.02 33.07 -9.64
N GLU A 499 -38.95 33.92 -9.19
CA GLU A 499 -39.26 34.21 -7.80
C GLU A 499 -39.90 32.99 -7.08
N THR A 500 -39.52 32.79 -5.81
CA THR A 500 -40.49 32.58 -4.70
C THR A 500 -39.80 32.81 -3.34
N LYS A 501 -40.29 33.73 -2.57
CA LYS A 501 -40.13 33.94 -1.11
C LYS A 501 -41.32 33.24 -0.40
N PRO A 502 -41.44 33.11 0.92
CA PRO A 502 -40.63 33.62 2.07
C PRO A 502 -40.55 32.65 3.27
N GLY A 503 -39.84 33.05 4.31
CA GLY A 503 -39.97 32.44 5.64
C GLY A 503 -38.95 32.95 6.64
N ASP A 504 -39.30 34.02 7.38
CA ASP A 504 -38.55 34.61 8.51
C ASP A 504 -38.37 33.63 9.67
N ALA A 505 -37.18 33.53 10.23
CA ALA A 505 -36.98 33.22 11.64
C ALA A 505 -35.68 33.88 12.14
N LYS A 506 -35.80 34.71 13.16
CA LYS A 506 -34.76 35.46 13.85
C LYS A 506 -33.83 34.53 14.67
N PRO A 507 -32.57 34.90 14.85
CA PRO A 507 -31.67 34.21 15.79
C PRO A 507 -31.88 34.70 17.22
N VAL A 508 -31.81 33.78 18.18
CA VAL A 508 -31.82 34.03 19.62
C VAL A 508 -30.37 33.98 20.11
N ASP A 509 -29.94 35.11 20.69
CA ASP A 509 -28.68 35.27 21.42
C ASP A 509 -28.69 34.41 22.70
N ALA A 510 -27.67 33.64 22.95
CA ALA A 510 -27.33 33.09 24.26
C ALA A 510 -25.86 33.36 24.57
N LYS A 511 -25.63 34.15 25.62
CA LYS A 511 -24.32 34.44 26.22
C LYS A 511 -23.76 33.19 26.93
N PRO A 512 -22.44 32.99 26.97
CA PRO A 512 -21.83 31.96 27.81
C PRO A 512 -21.64 32.44 29.25
N ASP A 513 -22.04 31.58 30.18
CA ASP A 513 -21.78 31.73 31.62
C ASP A 513 -20.38 31.28 32.00
N ASP A 514 -19.73 32.10 32.83
CA ASP A 514 -18.43 31.84 33.48
C ASP A 514 -18.50 30.67 34.46
N ALA A 515 -17.70 29.59 34.23
CA ALA A 515 -17.40 28.60 35.25
C ALA A 515 -15.89 28.52 35.47
N LYS A 516 -15.45 28.86 36.68
CA LYS A 516 -14.07 28.79 37.18
C LYS A 516 -13.60 27.33 37.28
N PRO A 517 -12.32 27.06 37.05
CA PRO A 517 -11.75 25.71 37.26
C PRO A 517 -11.56 25.41 38.75
N VAL A 518 -11.97 24.20 39.14
CA VAL A 518 -11.72 23.62 40.47
C VAL A 518 -10.39 22.84 40.44
N GLU A 519 -9.45 23.31 41.24
CA GLU A 519 -8.18 22.59 41.50
C GLU A 519 -8.43 21.25 42.22
N ALA A 520 -8.01 20.14 41.59
CA ALA A 520 -7.94 18.83 42.22
C ALA A 520 -6.55 18.59 42.83
N LYS A 521 -6.50 18.34 44.16
CA LYS A 521 -5.29 17.94 44.91
C LYS A 521 -4.84 16.54 44.48
N PRO A 522 -3.52 16.25 44.46
CA PRO A 522 -3.02 14.92 44.15
C PRO A 522 -3.24 13.95 45.32
N ALA A 523 -3.73 12.74 44.97
CA ALA A 523 -3.86 11.62 45.90
C ALA A 523 -2.49 11.00 46.19
N GLN A 524 -2.20 10.79 47.49
CA GLN A 524 -1.01 10.09 47.99
C GLN A 524 -1.14 8.59 47.68
N THR A 525 -0.17 8.04 46.97
CA THR A 525 -0.02 6.60 46.75
C THR A 525 0.65 5.95 47.94
N ALA A 526 0.01 4.92 48.51
CA ALA A 526 0.58 4.04 49.54
C ALA A 526 1.62 3.08 48.92
N PRO A 527 2.67 2.68 49.71
CA PRO A 527 3.70 1.77 49.21
C PRO A 527 3.21 0.31 49.14
N PRO A 528 3.78 -0.49 48.19
CA PRO A 528 3.41 -1.89 48.05
C PRO A 528 3.95 -2.78 49.21
N PRO A 529 3.29 -3.93 49.50
CA PRO A 529 3.74 -4.84 50.54
C PRO A 529 4.98 -5.64 50.09
N PRO A 530 5.80 -6.15 51.06
CA PRO A 530 7.05 -6.85 50.76
C PRO A 530 6.82 -8.26 50.19
N LEU A 531 7.66 -8.64 49.23
CA LEU A 531 7.72 -9.97 48.62
C LEU A 531 8.21 -11.01 49.66
N ALA A 532 7.44 -12.08 49.82
CA ALA A 532 7.85 -13.25 50.59
C ALA A 532 8.93 -14.04 49.84
N GLN A 533 10.07 -14.25 50.50
CA GLN A 533 11.10 -15.18 50.06
C GLN A 533 10.64 -16.61 50.35
N GLU A 534 10.40 -17.42 49.32
CA GLU A 534 10.33 -18.87 49.46
C GLU A 534 11.69 -19.49 49.19
N ALA A 535 12.09 -20.30 50.17
CA ALA A 535 13.37 -20.98 50.23
C ALA A 535 13.44 -22.15 49.23
N VAL A 536 14.55 -22.20 48.52
CA VAL A 536 15.01 -23.39 47.78
C VAL A 536 15.43 -24.45 48.79
N HIS A 537 14.80 -25.63 48.74
CA HIS A 537 15.40 -26.87 49.26
C HIS A 537 15.37 -27.94 48.17
N ALA A 538 16.57 -28.48 47.99
CA ALA A 538 16.92 -29.53 47.07
C ALA A 538 16.29 -30.89 47.46
N ALA A 539 15.91 -31.66 46.48
CA ALA A 539 16.12 -33.10 46.33
C ALA A 539 15.96 -33.49 44.84
#